data_bd2e149c64ebd9d932a2ccd1335607cd
#
_entry.id   bd2e149c64ebd9d932a2ccd1335607cd
#
_cell.length_a   1.000
_cell.length_b   1.000
_cell.length_c   1.000
_cell.angle_alpha   90.00
_cell.angle_beta   90.00
_cell.angle_gamma   90.00
#
_symmetry.space_group_name_H-M   'P 1'
#
loop_
_entity.id
_entity.type
_entity.pdbx_description
1 polymer ?
#
loop_
_entity_poly.entity_id
_entity_poly.type
_entity_poly.pdbx_seq_one_letter_code
_entity_poly.pdbx_strand_id
1 'polypeptide(L)'
;MGTKEFCAGIDVGGTKISSALFTKGGDIIGKTKVSIDKTGGDAAAGQIAGILRSLDSLAERNEGRLLAAALCVPGVVYKKTGLVWAPNIPGWDHYPLGERIKQAYAQGERGDAPEAHVSDVSLPRLVIDSDRSAYVMGEQWRGAAKGARDAVFLAVGTGIGAGIFAEGGIVHGSEDIAGAVGWFALDPAFKVEYAAMGCFEAEASGNSVGRKAARLLAEGRPSLMRELAGGDPAKVTAAIVAQAARQNDPVARTVINDTVAYLAVGIANIVSILNPEIIVLGGGLFQASDLLLEPIKREFKRWAQPLSARSVRIELSELGEDAGLYGCGKLAWDST
;
A
#
# COMPACT_ATOMS: atom_id res chain seq x y z
N MET A 1 -32.34 19.93 -10.93
CA MET A 1 -31.18 19.58 -10.09
C MET A 1 -30.16 18.94 -11.02
N GLY A 2 -28.87 19.32 -10.97
CA GLY A 2 -27.86 18.66 -11.80
C GLY A 2 -27.66 17.19 -11.40
N THR A 3 -27.35 16.31 -12.36
CA THR A 3 -27.00 14.91 -12.11
C THR A 3 -25.80 14.84 -11.15
N LYS A 4 -25.89 14.05 -10.08
CA LYS A 4 -24.77 13.86 -9.14
C LYS A 4 -23.57 13.20 -9.87
N GLU A 5 -22.39 13.55 -9.46
CA GLU A 5 -21.16 13.02 -10.05
C GLU A 5 -20.39 12.19 -9.01
N PHE A 6 -19.92 11.03 -9.44
CA PHE A 6 -19.16 10.10 -8.62
C PHE A 6 -17.90 9.64 -9.33
N CYS A 7 -16.88 9.29 -8.55
CA CYS A 7 -15.74 8.55 -9.02
C CYS A 7 -15.61 7.23 -8.26
N ALA A 8 -15.11 6.19 -8.92
CA ALA A 8 -14.90 4.90 -8.30
C ALA A 8 -13.44 4.72 -7.85
N GLY A 9 -13.25 4.21 -6.65
CA GLY A 9 -11.97 3.72 -6.16
C GLY A 9 -11.99 2.20 -6.02
N ILE A 10 -10.94 1.54 -6.49
CA ILE A 10 -10.76 0.08 -6.41
C ILE A 10 -9.35 -0.22 -5.94
N ASP A 11 -9.19 -0.70 -4.72
CA ASP A 11 -7.92 -1.10 -4.13
C ASP A 11 -7.75 -2.61 -4.27
N VAL A 12 -6.85 -3.03 -5.18
CA VAL A 12 -6.58 -4.42 -5.50
C VAL A 12 -5.37 -4.89 -4.71
N GLY A 13 -5.61 -5.70 -3.68
CA GLY A 13 -4.55 -6.40 -2.95
C GLY A 13 -4.34 -7.82 -3.45
N GLY A 14 -3.28 -8.50 -3.00
CA GLY A 14 -2.99 -9.89 -3.38
C GLY A 14 -4.01 -10.92 -2.87
N THR A 15 -4.94 -10.56 -1.98
CA THR A 15 -5.94 -11.47 -1.39
C THR A 15 -7.35 -10.92 -1.43
N LYS A 16 -7.52 -9.61 -1.53
CA LYS A 16 -8.81 -8.93 -1.41
C LYS A 16 -8.84 -7.72 -2.35
N ILE A 17 -10.03 -7.35 -2.79
CA ILE A 17 -10.33 -6.13 -3.53
C ILE A 17 -11.31 -5.32 -2.69
N SER A 18 -10.95 -4.07 -2.37
CA SER A 18 -11.86 -3.09 -1.76
C SER A 18 -12.34 -2.12 -2.82
N SER A 19 -13.61 -1.75 -2.80
CA SER A 19 -14.16 -0.81 -3.80
C SER A 19 -15.26 0.07 -3.21
N ALA A 20 -15.39 1.28 -3.74
CA ALA A 20 -16.44 2.23 -3.35
C ALA A 20 -16.61 3.33 -4.40
N LEU A 21 -17.76 4.03 -4.34
CA LEU A 21 -17.93 5.34 -4.95
C LEU A 21 -17.50 6.44 -3.99
N PHE A 22 -17.02 7.53 -4.57
CA PHE A 22 -16.62 8.73 -3.85
C PHE A 22 -17.33 9.95 -4.39
N THR A 23 -17.86 10.79 -3.51
CA THR A 23 -18.22 12.17 -3.83
C THR A 23 -16.95 12.99 -4.02
N LYS A 24 -17.06 14.18 -4.65
CA LYS A 24 -15.93 15.13 -4.76
C LYS A 24 -15.38 15.55 -3.40
N GLY A 25 -16.21 15.54 -2.36
CA GLY A 25 -15.81 15.80 -0.99
C GLY A 25 -15.09 14.64 -0.31
N GLY A 26 -15.04 13.44 -0.94
CA GLY A 26 -14.41 12.24 -0.37
C GLY A 26 -15.32 11.40 0.52
N ASP A 27 -16.64 11.63 0.48
CA ASP A 27 -17.57 10.74 1.18
C ASP A 27 -17.72 9.44 0.42
N ILE A 28 -17.73 8.33 1.14
CA ILE A 28 -17.82 6.98 0.59
C ILE A 28 -19.27 6.52 0.49
N ILE A 29 -19.62 5.89 -0.65
CA ILE A 29 -20.92 5.27 -0.89
C ILE A 29 -20.69 3.82 -1.32
N GLY A 30 -21.37 2.87 -0.67
CA GLY A 30 -21.41 1.48 -1.07
C GLY A 30 -20.07 0.75 -1.02
N LYS A 31 -19.27 0.99 0.02
CA LYS A 31 -18.00 0.30 0.24
C LYS A 31 -18.20 -1.21 0.30
N THR A 32 -17.44 -1.94 -0.49
CA THR A 32 -17.41 -3.41 -0.49
C THR A 32 -15.98 -3.92 -0.34
N LYS A 33 -15.86 -5.15 0.14
CA LYS A 33 -14.58 -5.87 0.25
C LYS A 33 -14.82 -7.34 -0.10
N VAL A 34 -14.18 -7.83 -1.14
CA VAL A 34 -14.33 -9.20 -1.64
C VAL A 34 -12.97 -9.89 -1.77
N SER A 35 -12.93 -11.21 -1.76
CA SER A 35 -11.70 -11.95 -2.07
C SER A 35 -11.36 -11.80 -3.56
N ILE A 36 -10.07 -11.63 -3.89
CA ILE A 36 -9.63 -11.65 -5.28
C ILE A 36 -9.70 -13.09 -5.82
N ASP A 37 -10.01 -13.23 -7.09
CA ASP A 37 -9.93 -14.51 -7.77
C ASP A 37 -8.46 -14.99 -7.81
N LYS A 38 -8.20 -16.10 -7.14
CA LYS A 38 -6.85 -16.66 -6.98
C LYS A 38 -6.28 -17.26 -8.27
N THR A 39 -7.10 -17.48 -9.30
CA THR A 39 -6.64 -17.88 -10.62
C THR A 39 -5.77 -16.80 -11.26
N GLY A 40 -6.03 -15.53 -10.91
CA GLY A 40 -5.29 -14.39 -11.44
C GLY A 40 -5.61 -14.12 -12.91
N GLY A 41 -4.66 -13.57 -13.65
CA GLY A 41 -4.80 -13.31 -15.08
C GLY A 41 -6.12 -12.64 -15.45
N ASP A 42 -6.77 -13.16 -16.51
CA ASP A 42 -8.03 -12.65 -17.04
C ASP A 42 -9.22 -12.86 -16.07
N ALA A 43 -9.17 -13.85 -15.18
CA ALA A 43 -10.22 -14.06 -14.19
C ALA A 43 -10.30 -12.92 -13.19
N ALA A 44 -9.14 -12.48 -12.65
CA ALA A 44 -9.08 -11.34 -11.75
C ALA A 44 -9.44 -10.02 -12.49
N ALA A 45 -9.02 -9.85 -13.75
CA ALA A 45 -9.41 -8.69 -14.54
C ALA A 45 -10.93 -8.65 -14.81
N GLY A 46 -11.53 -9.82 -15.10
CA GLY A 46 -12.99 -9.97 -15.25
C GLY A 46 -13.75 -9.67 -13.98
N GLN A 47 -13.23 -10.09 -12.83
CA GLN A 47 -13.80 -9.75 -11.52
C GLN A 47 -13.78 -8.23 -11.29
N ILE A 48 -12.68 -7.54 -11.59
CA ILE A 48 -12.57 -6.07 -11.48
C ILE A 48 -13.56 -5.38 -12.42
N ALA A 49 -13.73 -5.86 -13.64
CA ALA A 49 -14.73 -5.35 -14.57
C ALA A 49 -16.17 -5.50 -14.03
N GLY A 50 -16.48 -6.63 -13.39
CA GLY A 50 -17.76 -6.84 -12.71
C GLY A 50 -17.99 -5.88 -11.54
N ILE A 51 -16.96 -5.63 -10.74
CA ILE A 51 -17.00 -4.63 -9.66
C ILE A 51 -17.27 -3.23 -10.25
N LEU A 52 -16.59 -2.86 -11.34
CA LEU A 52 -16.76 -1.57 -11.97
C LEU A 52 -18.19 -1.37 -12.50
N ARG A 53 -18.80 -2.39 -13.14
CA ARG A 53 -20.23 -2.34 -13.54
C ARG A 53 -21.16 -2.17 -12.33
N SER A 54 -20.86 -2.86 -11.24
CA SER A 54 -21.65 -2.73 -10.02
C SER A 54 -21.59 -1.32 -9.41
N LEU A 55 -20.42 -0.67 -9.50
CA LEU A 55 -20.23 0.71 -9.06
C LEU A 55 -20.94 1.71 -9.98
N ASP A 56 -20.93 1.46 -11.29
CA ASP A 56 -21.68 2.30 -12.25
C ASP A 56 -23.19 2.22 -11.99
N SER A 57 -23.75 1.02 -11.88
CA SER A 57 -25.15 0.84 -11.47
C SER A 57 -25.47 1.43 -10.08
N LEU A 58 -24.48 1.46 -9.18
CA LEU A 58 -24.66 2.11 -7.86
C LEU A 58 -24.71 3.63 -8.00
N ALA A 59 -23.94 4.24 -8.93
CA ALA A 59 -23.98 5.66 -9.21
C ALA A 59 -25.36 6.06 -9.77
N GLU A 60 -25.92 5.28 -10.71
CA GLU A 60 -27.25 5.48 -11.26
C GLU A 60 -28.35 5.40 -10.17
N ARG A 61 -28.29 4.37 -9.31
CA ARG A 61 -29.24 4.24 -8.17
C ARG A 61 -29.17 5.40 -7.18
N ASN A 62 -28.06 6.14 -7.15
CA ASN A 62 -27.90 7.35 -6.36
C ASN A 62 -28.19 8.64 -7.15
N GLU A 63 -28.91 8.53 -8.29
CA GLU A 63 -29.31 9.65 -9.17
C GLU A 63 -28.10 10.41 -9.70
N GLY A 64 -27.02 9.69 -10.04
CA GLY A 64 -25.77 10.26 -10.52
C GLY A 64 -25.16 9.46 -11.66
N ARG A 65 -23.96 9.87 -12.06
CA ARG A 65 -23.16 9.19 -13.09
C ARG A 65 -21.74 8.95 -12.58
N LEU A 66 -21.13 7.88 -13.05
CA LEU A 66 -19.72 7.58 -12.82
C LEU A 66 -18.86 8.30 -13.86
N LEU A 67 -18.00 9.23 -13.42
CA LEU A 67 -17.12 9.99 -14.31
C LEU A 67 -15.84 9.24 -14.65
N ALA A 68 -15.20 8.70 -13.62
CA ALA A 68 -13.93 8.02 -13.74
C ALA A 68 -13.81 6.93 -12.66
N ALA A 69 -12.95 5.98 -12.92
CA ALA A 69 -12.53 4.98 -11.96
C ALA A 69 -11.00 4.94 -11.87
N ALA A 70 -10.48 4.77 -10.66
CA ALA A 70 -9.08 4.44 -10.49
C ALA A 70 -8.94 3.15 -9.69
N LEU A 71 -7.97 2.36 -10.08
CA LEU A 71 -7.57 1.18 -9.33
C LEU A 71 -6.08 1.23 -9.02
N CYS A 72 -5.69 0.72 -7.85
CA CYS A 72 -4.30 0.49 -7.52
C CYS A 72 -4.00 -1.00 -7.40
N VAL A 73 -2.74 -1.34 -7.66
CA VAL A 73 -2.26 -2.72 -7.65
C VAL A 73 -1.00 -2.85 -6.79
N PRO A 74 -0.77 -4.01 -6.15
CA PRO A 74 0.40 -4.24 -5.30
C PRO A 74 1.64 -4.56 -6.16
N GLY A 75 2.17 -3.54 -6.85
CA GLY A 75 3.27 -3.73 -7.78
C GLY A 75 3.64 -2.45 -8.55
N VAL A 76 4.11 -2.64 -9.78
CA VAL A 76 4.53 -1.57 -10.69
C VAL A 76 3.53 -1.44 -11.83
N VAL A 77 3.15 -0.21 -12.16
CA VAL A 77 2.36 0.12 -13.34
C VAL A 77 3.24 0.93 -14.29
N TYR A 78 3.67 0.33 -15.36
CA TYR A 78 4.54 0.96 -16.36
C TYR A 78 3.75 1.96 -17.19
N LYS A 79 3.88 3.26 -16.86
CA LYS A 79 3.10 4.34 -17.50
C LYS A 79 3.32 4.44 -19.01
N LYS A 80 4.54 4.11 -19.48
CA LYS A 80 4.90 4.14 -20.91
C LYS A 80 4.18 3.06 -21.74
N THR A 81 3.92 1.90 -21.16
CA THR A 81 3.34 0.74 -21.87
C THR A 81 1.93 0.40 -21.43
N GLY A 82 1.50 0.87 -20.26
CA GLY A 82 0.23 0.47 -19.62
C GLY A 82 0.24 -0.96 -19.05
N LEU A 83 1.40 -1.62 -19.05
CA LEU A 83 1.54 -2.96 -18.48
C LEU A 83 1.67 -2.90 -16.97
N VAL A 84 1.29 -3.99 -16.32
CA VAL A 84 1.34 -4.14 -14.86
C VAL A 84 2.23 -5.32 -14.49
N TRP A 85 3.08 -5.12 -13.49
CA TRP A 85 3.81 -6.18 -12.81
C TRP A 85 3.35 -6.22 -11.34
N ALA A 86 2.65 -7.30 -10.96
CA ALA A 86 2.15 -7.51 -9.60
C ALA A 86 2.42 -8.96 -9.17
N PRO A 87 3.59 -9.26 -8.59
CA PRO A 87 4.06 -10.62 -8.34
C PRO A 87 3.17 -11.42 -7.38
N ASN A 88 2.35 -10.75 -6.58
CA ASN A 88 1.41 -11.36 -5.65
C ASN A 88 0.08 -11.80 -6.31
N ILE A 89 -0.10 -11.52 -7.61
CA ILE A 89 -1.28 -11.91 -8.38
C ILE A 89 -0.82 -12.79 -9.55
N PRO A 90 -1.18 -14.06 -9.59
CA PRO A 90 -0.75 -14.98 -10.66
C PRO A 90 -1.08 -14.42 -12.06
N GLY A 91 -0.13 -14.55 -12.99
CA GLY A 91 -0.29 -14.11 -14.36
C GLY A 91 -0.18 -12.59 -14.61
N TRP A 92 0.11 -11.78 -13.58
CA TRP A 92 0.32 -10.34 -13.76
C TRP A 92 1.80 -9.98 -13.82
N ASP A 93 2.49 -10.58 -14.78
CA ASP A 93 3.84 -10.21 -15.19
C ASP A 93 3.78 -9.58 -16.59
N HIS A 94 4.07 -8.27 -16.69
CA HIS A 94 3.88 -7.48 -17.91
C HIS A 94 2.47 -7.59 -18.49
N TYR A 95 1.49 -7.62 -17.61
CA TYR A 95 0.10 -7.91 -17.94
C TYR A 95 -0.67 -6.64 -18.38
N PRO A 96 -1.42 -6.67 -19.52
CA PRO A 96 -2.15 -5.52 -20.06
C PRO A 96 -3.49 -5.31 -19.33
N LEU A 97 -3.44 -5.06 -18.02
CA LEU A 97 -4.61 -5.04 -17.12
C LEU A 97 -5.71 -4.10 -17.62
N GLY A 98 -5.36 -2.88 -18.05
CA GLY A 98 -6.33 -1.89 -18.49
C GLY A 98 -7.12 -2.36 -19.73
N GLU A 99 -6.45 -3.01 -20.68
CA GLU A 99 -7.09 -3.56 -21.89
C GLU A 99 -8.01 -4.74 -21.53
N ARG A 100 -7.56 -5.63 -20.64
CA ARG A 100 -8.35 -6.79 -20.22
C ARG A 100 -9.60 -6.39 -19.45
N ILE A 101 -9.50 -5.38 -18.56
CA ILE A 101 -10.66 -4.83 -17.88
C ILE A 101 -11.65 -4.24 -18.89
N LYS A 102 -11.17 -3.46 -19.88
CA LYS A 102 -12.03 -2.87 -20.92
C LYS A 102 -12.76 -3.95 -21.72
N GLN A 103 -12.05 -4.99 -22.15
CA GLN A 103 -12.64 -6.11 -22.89
C GLN A 103 -13.72 -6.83 -22.06
N ALA A 104 -13.41 -7.17 -20.80
CA ALA A 104 -14.33 -7.85 -19.90
C ALA A 104 -15.55 -6.96 -19.52
N TYR A 105 -15.35 -5.65 -19.39
CA TYR A 105 -16.43 -4.70 -19.13
C TYR A 105 -17.43 -4.69 -20.29
N ALA A 106 -16.96 -4.53 -21.52
CA ALA A 106 -17.80 -4.54 -22.73
C ALA A 106 -18.53 -5.87 -22.97
N GLN A 107 -17.93 -7.02 -22.63
CA GLN A 107 -18.57 -8.34 -22.75
C GLN A 107 -19.73 -8.52 -21.77
N GLY A 108 -19.60 -8.04 -20.54
CA GLY A 108 -20.64 -8.21 -19.52
C GLY A 108 -21.90 -7.37 -19.74
N GLU A 109 -21.85 -6.30 -20.51
CA GLU A 109 -23.04 -5.52 -20.91
C GLU A 109 -23.86 -6.16 -22.02
N ARG A 110 -23.25 -7.10 -22.76
CA ARG A 110 -23.92 -7.72 -23.92
C ARG A 110 -24.94 -8.81 -23.54
N GLY A 111 -24.89 -9.38 -22.34
CA GLY A 111 -25.67 -10.56 -22.05
C GLY A 111 -25.47 -11.64 -23.14
N ASP A 112 -26.49 -12.45 -23.41
CA ASP A 112 -26.48 -13.46 -24.51
C ASP A 112 -26.86 -12.85 -25.88
N ALA A 113 -26.79 -11.53 -26.09
CA ALA A 113 -27.15 -10.85 -27.36
C ALA A 113 -25.94 -10.80 -28.32
N PRO A 114 -26.05 -11.39 -29.52
CA PRO A 114 -24.88 -11.67 -30.38
C PRO A 114 -24.26 -10.50 -31.15
N GLU A 115 -24.86 -9.32 -31.26
CA GLU A 115 -24.38 -8.29 -32.21
C GLU A 115 -24.59 -6.81 -31.83
N ALA A 116 -24.27 -6.38 -30.61
CA ALA A 116 -24.13 -4.95 -30.36
C ALA A 116 -22.71 -4.46 -30.69
N HIS A 117 -22.58 -3.37 -31.48
CA HIS A 117 -21.29 -2.80 -31.85
C HIS A 117 -20.52 -2.34 -30.59
N VAL A 118 -19.21 -2.65 -30.54
CA VAL A 118 -18.28 -2.32 -29.43
C VAL A 118 -18.19 -0.80 -29.18
N SER A 119 -18.71 0.03 -30.11
CA SER A 119 -18.63 1.49 -30.09
C SER A 119 -19.53 2.19 -29.08
N ASP A 120 -20.55 1.54 -28.52
CA ASP A 120 -21.58 2.23 -27.70
C ASP A 120 -21.44 2.01 -26.20
N VAL A 121 -20.50 1.19 -25.73
CA VAL A 121 -20.22 1.00 -24.31
C VAL A 121 -19.21 2.02 -23.84
N SER A 122 -19.68 3.10 -23.22
CA SER A 122 -18.83 4.15 -22.65
C SER A 122 -18.24 3.67 -21.31
N LEU A 123 -17.08 3.02 -21.35
CA LEU A 123 -16.32 2.77 -20.14
C LEU A 123 -15.94 4.11 -19.46
N PRO A 124 -16.17 4.30 -18.16
CA PRO A 124 -15.65 5.46 -17.45
C PRO A 124 -14.12 5.54 -17.61
N ARG A 125 -13.59 6.76 -17.59
CA ARG A 125 -12.13 6.94 -17.66
C ARG A 125 -11.44 6.08 -16.59
N LEU A 126 -10.54 5.18 -17.01
CA LEU A 126 -9.86 4.25 -16.11
C LEU A 126 -8.41 4.70 -15.89
N VAL A 127 -8.04 4.88 -14.61
CA VAL A 127 -6.67 5.16 -14.15
C VAL A 127 -6.17 3.94 -13.40
N ILE A 128 -4.92 3.52 -13.66
CA ILE A 128 -4.26 2.44 -12.94
C ILE A 128 -2.96 2.99 -12.35
N ASP A 129 -2.73 2.74 -11.06
CA ASP A 129 -1.51 3.14 -10.38
C ASP A 129 -1.05 2.10 -9.36
N SER A 130 0.12 2.29 -8.75
CA SER A 130 0.61 1.42 -7.69
C SER A 130 -0.12 1.70 -6.37
N ASP A 131 -0.21 0.69 -5.51
CA ASP A 131 -0.73 0.82 -4.16
C ASP A 131 0.02 1.90 -3.34
N ARG A 132 1.33 2.05 -3.54
CA ARG A 132 2.16 3.07 -2.90
C ARG A 132 1.69 4.49 -3.23
N SER A 133 1.40 4.75 -4.51
CA SER A 133 0.82 6.03 -4.96
C SER A 133 -0.53 6.28 -4.31
N ALA A 134 -1.38 5.25 -4.26
CA ALA A 134 -2.69 5.36 -3.65
C ALA A 134 -2.62 5.64 -2.14
N TYR A 135 -1.75 4.99 -1.39
CA TYR A 135 -1.62 5.24 0.05
C TYR A 135 -1.28 6.70 0.36
N VAL A 136 -0.28 7.27 -0.30
CA VAL A 136 0.09 8.67 -0.06
C VAL A 136 -1.00 9.64 -0.50
N MET A 137 -1.70 9.36 -1.61
CA MET A 137 -2.80 10.18 -2.10
C MET A 137 -4.01 10.14 -1.17
N GLY A 138 -4.34 8.99 -0.61
CA GLY A 138 -5.42 8.85 0.36
C GLY A 138 -5.17 9.69 1.60
N GLU A 139 -4.00 9.55 2.19
CA GLU A 139 -3.60 10.31 3.37
C GLU A 139 -3.48 11.83 3.10
N GLN A 140 -3.04 12.22 1.90
CA GLN A 140 -2.99 13.61 1.48
C GLN A 140 -4.39 14.20 1.29
N TRP A 141 -5.35 13.39 0.85
CA TRP A 141 -6.72 13.86 0.64
C TRP A 141 -7.53 13.92 1.93
N ARG A 142 -7.52 12.84 2.73
CA ARG A 142 -8.47 12.66 3.85
C ARG A 142 -7.84 12.15 5.15
N GLY A 143 -6.52 12.00 5.22
CA GLY A 143 -5.82 11.46 6.39
C GLY A 143 -4.77 12.40 6.98
N ALA A 144 -3.77 11.83 7.61
CA ALA A 144 -2.73 12.52 8.38
C ALA A 144 -1.91 13.54 7.58
N ALA A 145 -1.77 13.32 6.25
CA ALA A 145 -1.07 14.22 5.35
C ALA A 145 -1.98 15.24 4.67
N LYS A 146 -3.22 15.42 5.13
CA LYS A 146 -4.19 16.31 4.47
C LYS A 146 -3.64 17.71 4.27
N GLY A 147 -3.65 18.13 2.99
CA GLY A 147 -3.21 19.45 2.56
C GLY A 147 -1.70 19.62 2.48
N ALA A 148 -0.90 18.61 2.83
CA ALA A 148 0.56 18.66 2.65
C ALA A 148 0.89 18.69 1.16
N ARG A 149 1.90 19.48 0.81
CA ARG A 149 2.47 19.58 -0.52
C ARG A 149 3.59 18.57 -0.76
N ASP A 150 4.26 18.18 0.32
CA ASP A 150 5.37 17.25 0.33
C ASP A 150 5.15 16.21 1.44
N ALA A 151 4.77 14.99 1.06
CA ALA A 151 4.44 13.91 1.98
C ALA A 151 5.03 12.58 1.51
N VAL A 152 5.36 11.72 2.44
CA VAL A 152 5.73 10.33 2.16
C VAL A 152 4.88 9.41 3.01
N PHE A 153 4.27 8.41 2.38
CA PHE A 153 3.67 7.28 3.08
C PHE A 153 4.66 6.12 3.11
N LEU A 154 5.14 5.76 4.27
CA LEU A 154 6.02 4.60 4.46
C LEU A 154 5.19 3.40 4.89
N ALA A 155 4.99 2.47 3.95
CA ALA A 155 4.29 1.21 4.18
C ALA A 155 5.26 0.15 4.72
N VAL A 156 5.03 -0.33 5.94
CA VAL A 156 5.80 -1.42 6.55
C VAL A 156 4.87 -2.55 6.94
N GLY A 157 4.85 -3.56 6.08
CA GLY A 157 4.03 -4.76 6.23
C GLY A 157 4.87 -6.02 6.01
N THR A 158 4.44 -6.90 5.11
CA THR A 158 5.22 -8.04 4.63
C THR A 158 6.57 -7.59 4.08
N GLY A 159 6.57 -6.49 3.31
CA GLY A 159 7.74 -5.79 2.80
C GLY A 159 7.78 -4.32 3.25
N ILE A 160 8.66 -3.52 2.62
CA ILE A 160 8.79 -2.09 2.84
C ILE A 160 8.75 -1.34 1.51
N GLY A 161 7.86 -0.35 1.41
CA GLY A 161 7.77 0.55 0.28
C GLY A 161 7.30 1.95 0.69
N ALA A 162 7.46 2.92 -0.19
CA ALA A 162 7.00 4.27 0.06
C ALA A 162 6.21 4.84 -1.12
N GLY A 163 5.11 5.52 -0.83
CA GLY A 163 4.47 6.45 -1.75
C GLY A 163 5.05 7.84 -1.52
N ILE A 164 5.45 8.51 -2.60
CA ILE A 164 6.09 9.82 -2.52
C ILE A 164 5.21 10.84 -3.22
N PHE A 165 4.82 11.87 -2.50
CA PHE A 165 4.12 13.04 -3.01
C PHE A 165 5.01 14.25 -2.76
N ALA A 166 5.50 14.88 -3.83
CA ALA A 166 6.43 15.99 -3.75
C ALA A 166 6.03 17.09 -4.74
N GLU A 167 6.18 18.34 -4.30
CA GLU A 167 5.80 19.54 -5.09
C GLU A 167 4.34 19.49 -5.59
N GLY A 168 3.46 18.84 -4.83
CA GLY A 168 2.05 18.72 -5.18
C GLY A 168 1.71 17.61 -6.18
N GLY A 169 2.62 16.68 -6.45
CA GLY A 169 2.42 15.54 -7.37
C GLY A 169 3.03 14.23 -6.90
N ILE A 170 2.54 13.13 -7.46
CA ILE A 170 3.12 11.80 -7.19
C ILE A 170 4.43 11.66 -7.94
N VAL A 171 5.45 11.15 -7.26
CA VAL A 171 6.76 10.82 -7.84
C VAL A 171 6.77 9.35 -8.25
N HIS A 172 6.73 9.09 -9.55
CA HIS A 172 6.78 7.71 -10.10
C HIS A 172 8.21 7.26 -10.43
N GLY A 173 9.11 8.21 -10.77
CA GLY A 173 10.45 7.92 -11.29
C GLY A 173 10.44 7.53 -12.78
N SER A 174 11.62 7.32 -13.37
CA SER A 174 11.77 7.06 -14.82
C SER A 174 11.19 5.71 -15.26
N GLU A 175 11.17 4.74 -14.37
CA GLU A 175 10.67 3.37 -14.60
C GLU A 175 9.51 3.01 -13.66
N ASP A 176 8.78 4.02 -13.15
CA ASP A 176 7.60 3.85 -12.29
C ASP A 176 7.87 3.07 -10.98
N ILE A 177 9.13 3.06 -10.51
CA ILE A 177 9.55 2.29 -9.34
C ILE A 177 10.02 3.18 -8.17
N ALA A 178 9.84 4.50 -8.24
CA ALA A 178 10.16 5.39 -7.13
C ALA A 178 9.45 4.93 -5.85
N GLY A 179 10.14 5.09 -4.71
CA GLY A 179 9.62 4.61 -3.41
C GLY A 179 9.95 3.15 -3.10
N ALA A 180 10.80 2.48 -3.88
CA ALA A 180 11.34 1.16 -3.54
C ALA A 180 12.38 1.25 -2.39
N VAL A 181 12.02 1.94 -1.31
CA VAL A 181 12.93 2.25 -0.18
C VAL A 181 13.38 1.01 0.60
N GLY A 182 12.66 -0.10 0.49
CA GLY A 182 13.10 -1.39 1.03
C GLY A 182 14.50 -1.80 0.55
N TRP A 183 14.95 -1.24 -0.58
CA TRP A 183 16.29 -1.46 -1.16
C TRP A 183 17.36 -0.51 -0.62
N PHE A 184 17.06 0.40 0.31
CA PHE A 184 18.10 1.21 0.94
C PHE A 184 19.21 0.34 1.53
N ALA A 185 20.45 0.64 1.20
CA ALA A 185 21.65 -0.02 1.73
C ALA A 185 22.00 0.61 3.10
N LEU A 186 21.36 0.13 4.16
CA LEU A 186 21.52 0.66 5.52
C LEU A 186 22.65 -0.02 6.30
N ASP A 187 23.11 -1.17 5.83
CA ASP A 187 24.23 -1.95 6.40
C ASP A 187 25.28 -2.14 5.30
N PRO A 188 26.54 -1.69 5.50
CA PRO A 188 27.61 -1.91 4.52
C PRO A 188 28.05 -3.38 4.44
N ALA A 189 27.76 -4.21 5.46
CA ALA A 189 28.01 -5.64 5.43
C ALA A 189 26.93 -6.34 4.61
N PHE A 190 27.22 -6.63 3.33
CA PHE A 190 26.27 -7.29 2.45
C PHE A 190 25.92 -8.70 2.94
N LYS A 191 24.61 -8.99 3.06
CA LYS A 191 24.07 -10.31 3.38
C LYS A 191 23.33 -10.87 2.17
N VAL A 192 23.35 -12.18 1.99
CA VAL A 192 22.75 -12.87 0.82
C VAL A 192 21.27 -12.52 0.64
N GLU A 193 20.53 -12.40 1.73
CA GLU A 193 19.11 -12.03 1.71
C GLU A 193 18.83 -10.63 1.11
N TYR A 194 19.81 -9.73 1.14
CA TYR A 194 19.67 -8.38 0.57
C TYR A 194 19.53 -8.39 -0.95
N ALA A 195 20.07 -9.42 -1.61
CA ALA A 195 19.94 -9.56 -3.06
C ALA A 195 18.50 -9.82 -3.52
N ALA A 196 17.66 -10.39 -2.66
CA ALA A 196 16.29 -10.76 -3.02
C ALA A 196 15.24 -9.70 -2.67
N MET A 197 15.47 -8.91 -1.60
CA MET A 197 14.44 -8.00 -1.08
C MET A 197 14.97 -6.62 -0.66
N GLY A 198 16.26 -6.37 -0.78
CA GLY A 198 16.91 -5.15 -0.29
C GLY A 198 17.24 -5.18 1.20
N CYS A 199 18.21 -4.36 1.60
CA CYS A 199 18.73 -4.35 2.97
C CYS A 199 17.67 -3.85 3.97
N PHE A 200 17.03 -2.70 3.71
CA PHE A 200 16.08 -2.12 4.65
C PHE A 200 14.88 -3.07 4.88
N GLU A 201 14.34 -3.68 3.82
CA GLU A 201 13.24 -4.63 3.96
C GLU A 201 13.68 -5.89 4.70
N ALA A 202 14.87 -6.43 4.38
CA ALA A 202 15.43 -7.60 5.05
C ALA A 202 15.65 -7.38 6.55
N GLU A 203 15.87 -6.13 6.97
CA GLU A 203 16.16 -5.80 8.36
C GLU A 203 14.94 -5.32 9.16
N ALA A 204 13.93 -4.69 8.54
CA ALA A 204 12.88 -3.99 9.29
C ALA A 204 11.44 -4.30 8.86
N SER A 205 11.20 -5.16 7.87
CA SER A 205 9.83 -5.54 7.51
C SER A 205 9.19 -6.46 8.56
N GLY A 206 7.87 -6.58 8.54
CA GLY A 206 7.16 -7.49 9.44
C GLY A 206 7.61 -8.94 9.31
N ASN A 207 7.91 -9.41 8.09
CA ASN A 207 8.49 -10.73 7.88
C ASN A 207 9.89 -10.84 8.49
N SER A 208 10.69 -9.78 8.42
CA SER A 208 12.06 -9.77 8.98
C SER A 208 12.05 -9.83 10.50
N VAL A 209 11.10 -9.14 11.14
CA VAL A 209 10.87 -9.22 12.59
C VAL A 209 10.65 -10.68 13.02
N GLY A 210 9.75 -11.39 12.33
CA GLY A 210 9.49 -12.81 12.60
C GLY A 210 10.74 -13.69 12.40
N ARG A 211 11.46 -13.52 11.27
CA ARG A 211 12.69 -14.28 10.97
C ARG A 211 13.80 -14.05 11.99
N LYS A 212 14.04 -12.79 12.38
CA LYS A 212 15.03 -12.46 13.41
C LYS A 212 14.71 -13.14 14.74
N ALA A 213 13.45 -13.08 15.16
CA ALA A 213 13.00 -13.73 16.37
C ALA A 213 13.16 -15.26 16.30
N ALA A 214 12.74 -15.88 15.20
CA ALA A 214 12.88 -17.31 14.98
C ALA A 214 14.35 -17.78 15.08
N ARG A 215 15.28 -17.00 14.50
CA ARG A 215 16.72 -17.28 14.58
C ARG A 215 17.22 -17.24 16.02
N LEU A 216 16.87 -16.22 16.81
CA LEU A 216 17.28 -16.12 18.21
C LEU A 216 16.73 -17.26 19.06
N LEU A 217 15.52 -17.74 18.77
CA LEU A 217 14.95 -18.92 19.41
C LEU A 217 15.65 -20.22 19.02
N ALA A 218 16.10 -20.32 17.76
CA ALA A 218 16.89 -21.48 17.30
C ALA A 218 18.29 -21.54 17.95
N GLU A 219 18.85 -20.37 18.28
CA GLU A 219 20.11 -20.25 19.07
C GLU A 219 19.93 -20.67 20.55
N GLY A 220 18.73 -21.10 20.95
CA GLY A 220 18.46 -21.59 22.31
C GLY A 220 18.12 -20.48 23.31
N ARG A 221 17.89 -19.24 22.89
CA ARG A 221 17.53 -18.16 23.82
C ARG A 221 16.14 -18.39 24.42
N PRO A 222 16.00 -18.38 25.74
CA PRO A 222 14.71 -18.54 26.41
C PRO A 222 13.83 -17.31 26.13
N SER A 223 12.57 -17.54 25.70
CA SER A 223 11.63 -16.48 25.40
C SER A 223 10.18 -16.97 25.39
N LEU A 224 9.25 -16.13 25.83
CA LEU A 224 7.80 -16.34 25.75
C LEU A 224 7.31 -16.56 24.30
N MET A 225 8.04 -16.07 23.32
CA MET A 225 7.69 -16.25 21.91
C MET A 225 7.59 -17.71 21.50
N ARG A 226 8.39 -18.60 22.13
CA ARG A 226 8.31 -20.05 21.86
C ARG A 226 6.96 -20.63 22.26
N GLU A 227 6.47 -20.29 23.43
CA GLU A 227 5.15 -20.70 23.93
C GLU A 227 4.03 -20.13 23.07
N LEU A 228 4.08 -18.82 22.79
CA LEU A 228 3.10 -18.12 21.96
C LEU A 228 3.03 -18.66 20.51
N ALA A 229 4.13 -19.22 20.00
CA ALA A 229 4.20 -19.87 18.70
C ALA A 229 3.85 -21.38 18.73
N GLY A 230 3.34 -21.89 19.85
CA GLY A 230 2.99 -23.31 20.02
C GLY A 230 4.19 -24.25 19.98
N GLY A 231 5.37 -23.79 20.41
CA GLY A 231 6.61 -24.57 20.44
C GLY A 231 7.44 -24.54 19.15
N ASP A 232 6.88 -23.99 18.05
CA ASP A 232 7.52 -23.97 16.73
C ASP A 232 8.07 -22.57 16.40
N PRO A 233 9.41 -22.35 16.44
CA PRO A 233 10.00 -21.06 16.12
C PRO A 233 9.67 -20.55 14.71
N ALA A 234 9.39 -21.44 13.75
CA ALA A 234 9.06 -21.06 12.38
C ALA A 234 7.70 -20.34 12.26
N LYS A 235 6.84 -20.47 13.27
CA LYS A 235 5.53 -19.80 13.36
C LYS A 235 5.59 -18.44 14.04
N VAL A 236 6.76 -17.95 14.43
CA VAL A 236 6.89 -16.64 15.06
C VAL A 236 6.65 -15.55 14.03
N THR A 237 5.67 -14.70 14.31
CA THR A 237 5.31 -13.52 13.51
C THR A 237 5.65 -12.23 14.23
N ALA A 238 5.64 -11.10 13.54
CA ALA A 238 5.79 -9.78 14.17
C ALA A 238 4.75 -9.54 15.28
N ALA A 239 3.53 -10.05 15.14
CA ALA A 239 2.49 -9.96 16.16
C ALA A 239 2.87 -10.71 17.44
N ILE A 240 3.42 -11.92 17.32
CA ILE A 240 3.93 -12.70 18.48
C ILE A 240 5.10 -11.97 19.14
N VAL A 241 6.03 -11.42 18.36
CA VAL A 241 7.15 -10.62 18.90
C VAL A 241 6.61 -9.41 19.68
N ALA A 242 5.68 -8.66 19.13
CA ALA A 242 5.07 -7.51 19.81
C ALA A 242 4.34 -7.93 21.10
N GLN A 243 3.60 -9.03 21.06
CA GLN A 243 2.90 -9.57 22.23
C GLN A 243 3.89 -9.93 23.36
N ALA A 244 4.99 -10.61 23.05
CA ALA A 244 6.03 -10.96 24.03
C ALA A 244 6.76 -9.72 24.54
N ALA A 245 7.07 -8.75 23.67
CA ALA A 245 7.73 -7.51 24.05
C ALA A 245 6.91 -6.67 25.04
N ARG A 246 5.57 -6.65 24.89
CA ARG A 246 4.65 -6.01 25.85
C ARG A 246 4.68 -6.69 27.24
N GLN A 247 5.02 -7.97 27.27
CA GLN A 247 5.22 -8.73 28.52
C GLN A 247 6.67 -8.67 29.04
N ASN A 248 7.47 -7.73 28.53
CA ASN A 248 8.86 -7.50 28.92
C ASN A 248 9.82 -8.65 28.55
N ASP A 249 9.49 -9.49 27.60
CA ASP A 249 10.40 -10.53 27.11
C ASP A 249 11.68 -9.89 26.55
N PRO A 250 12.88 -10.24 27.07
CA PRO A 250 14.11 -9.57 26.71
C PRO A 250 14.54 -9.86 25.26
N VAL A 251 14.25 -11.06 24.73
CA VAL A 251 14.58 -11.44 23.35
C VAL A 251 13.67 -10.69 22.37
N ALA A 252 12.37 -10.63 22.63
CA ALA A 252 11.42 -9.89 21.82
C ALA A 252 11.75 -8.39 21.81
N ARG A 253 12.10 -7.81 22.96
CA ARG A 253 12.55 -6.41 23.04
C ARG A 253 13.82 -6.14 22.25
N THR A 254 14.76 -7.07 22.23
CA THR A 254 15.96 -6.95 21.38
C THR A 254 15.57 -6.83 19.92
N VAL A 255 14.65 -7.67 19.42
CA VAL A 255 14.16 -7.63 18.04
C VAL A 255 13.43 -6.32 17.75
N ILE A 256 12.58 -5.84 18.65
CA ILE A 256 11.87 -4.55 18.50
C ILE A 256 12.86 -3.39 18.44
N ASN A 257 13.85 -3.34 19.34
CA ASN A 257 14.84 -2.26 19.36
C ASN A 257 15.69 -2.22 18.09
N ASP A 258 16.09 -3.38 17.57
CA ASP A 258 16.81 -3.51 16.31
C ASP A 258 15.95 -3.00 15.12
N THR A 259 14.67 -3.38 15.09
CA THR A 259 13.71 -2.91 14.10
C THR A 259 13.54 -1.39 14.15
N VAL A 260 13.42 -0.82 15.35
CA VAL A 260 13.34 0.65 15.58
C VAL A 260 14.57 1.34 15.01
N ALA A 261 15.78 0.79 15.25
CA ALA A 261 17.01 1.40 14.75
C ALA A 261 17.02 1.47 13.21
N TYR A 262 16.71 0.38 12.51
CA TYR A 262 16.65 0.37 11.05
C TYR A 262 15.53 1.28 10.49
N LEU A 263 14.34 1.29 11.11
CA LEU A 263 13.26 2.18 10.70
C LEU A 263 13.65 3.65 10.87
N ALA A 264 14.30 4.00 11.96
CA ALA A 264 14.74 5.37 12.23
C ALA A 264 15.80 5.84 11.22
N VAL A 265 16.77 4.99 10.88
CA VAL A 265 17.79 5.28 9.85
C VAL A 265 17.15 5.41 8.47
N GLY A 266 16.25 4.49 8.10
CA GLY A 266 15.53 4.55 6.82
C GLY A 266 14.71 5.83 6.67
N ILE A 267 13.98 6.22 7.72
CA ILE A 267 13.21 7.48 7.76
C ILE A 267 14.15 8.68 7.66
N ALA A 268 15.28 8.67 8.36
CA ALA A 268 16.27 9.76 8.30
C ALA A 268 16.83 9.96 6.88
N ASN A 269 17.08 8.88 6.14
CA ASN A 269 17.51 8.93 4.75
C ASN A 269 16.40 9.51 3.83
N ILE A 270 15.15 9.09 4.00
CA ILE A 270 14.01 9.66 3.27
C ILE A 270 13.92 11.17 3.53
N VAL A 271 13.99 11.58 4.79
CA VAL A 271 13.91 12.99 5.18
C VAL A 271 15.09 13.80 4.62
N SER A 272 16.30 13.23 4.59
CA SER A 272 17.49 13.91 4.05
C SER A 272 17.43 14.10 2.52
N ILE A 273 16.74 13.20 1.79
CA ILE A 273 16.61 13.26 0.34
C ILE A 273 15.44 14.15 -0.09
N LEU A 274 14.28 13.98 0.54
CA LEU A 274 13.00 14.56 0.10
C LEU A 274 12.58 15.78 0.91
N ASN A 275 13.07 15.95 2.13
CA ASN A 275 12.69 17.00 3.07
C ASN A 275 11.17 17.23 3.16
N PRO A 276 10.36 16.18 3.39
CA PRO A 276 8.90 16.29 3.37
C PRO A 276 8.36 17.00 4.61
N GLU A 277 7.14 17.54 4.51
CA GLU A 277 6.41 18.09 5.66
C GLU A 277 6.00 17.00 6.64
N ILE A 278 5.70 15.79 6.10
CA ILE A 278 5.21 14.66 6.88
C ILE A 278 5.66 13.31 6.30
N ILE A 279 6.02 12.41 7.21
CA ILE A 279 6.10 10.96 6.96
C ILE A 279 4.89 10.29 7.63
N VAL A 280 4.03 9.69 6.85
CA VAL A 280 2.91 8.88 7.35
C VAL A 280 3.36 7.42 7.43
N LEU A 281 3.27 6.82 8.60
CA LEU A 281 3.65 5.44 8.87
C LEU A 281 2.42 4.54 8.79
N GLY A 282 2.43 3.57 7.88
CA GLY A 282 1.34 2.62 7.70
C GLY A 282 1.81 1.19 7.47
N GLY A 283 0.84 0.29 7.31
CA GLY A 283 1.09 -1.14 7.17
C GLY A 283 1.02 -1.93 8.47
N GLY A 284 0.99 -3.25 8.32
CA GLY A 284 0.65 -4.17 9.42
C GLY A 284 1.61 -4.13 10.62
N LEU A 285 2.87 -3.73 10.42
CA LEU A 285 3.83 -3.62 11.52
C LEU A 285 3.42 -2.55 12.55
N PHE A 286 2.78 -1.46 12.10
CA PHE A 286 2.35 -0.37 12.98
C PHE A 286 1.11 -0.68 13.82
N GLN A 287 0.54 -1.88 13.74
CA GLN A 287 -0.36 -2.39 14.79
C GLN A 287 0.34 -2.52 16.16
N ALA A 288 1.68 -2.50 16.16
CA ALA A 288 2.52 -2.41 17.37
C ALA A 288 3.08 -0.98 17.58
N SER A 289 2.35 0.05 17.19
CA SER A 289 2.77 1.45 17.26
C SER A 289 3.14 1.92 18.68
N ASP A 290 2.51 1.35 19.70
CA ASP A 290 2.82 1.54 21.11
C ASP A 290 4.29 1.19 21.46
N LEU A 291 4.87 0.21 20.76
CA LEU A 291 6.27 -0.21 20.91
C LEU A 291 7.22 0.51 19.96
N LEU A 292 6.71 1.08 18.86
CA LEU A 292 7.55 1.52 17.74
C LEU A 292 7.59 3.03 17.59
N LEU A 293 6.47 3.74 17.67
CA LEU A 293 6.37 5.13 17.21
C LEU A 293 7.29 6.09 17.97
N GLU A 294 7.17 6.16 19.29
CA GLU A 294 7.97 7.07 20.09
C GLU A 294 9.47 6.69 20.12
N PRO A 295 9.85 5.39 20.19
CA PRO A 295 11.24 4.99 20.00
C PRO A 295 11.81 5.39 18.63
N ILE A 296 11.05 5.23 17.53
CA ILE A 296 11.45 5.67 16.19
C ILE A 296 11.68 7.18 16.17
N LYS A 297 10.73 8.00 16.64
CA LYS A 297 10.84 9.46 16.69
C LYS A 297 12.08 9.93 17.50
N ARG A 298 12.41 9.22 18.56
CA ARG A 298 13.59 9.50 19.39
C ARG A 298 14.89 9.14 18.69
N GLU A 299 14.97 7.92 18.13
CA GLU A 299 16.17 7.43 17.46
C GLU A 299 16.44 8.17 16.15
N PHE A 300 15.39 8.49 15.38
CA PHE A 300 15.44 9.28 14.14
C PHE A 300 16.25 10.59 14.30
N LYS A 301 16.06 11.32 15.41
CA LYS A 301 16.73 12.60 15.67
C LYS A 301 18.26 12.48 15.74
N ARG A 302 18.80 11.29 15.95
CA ARG A 302 20.25 11.05 15.98
C ARG A 302 20.85 10.98 14.59
N TRP A 303 20.06 10.63 13.58
CA TRP A 303 20.50 10.34 12.22
C TRP A 303 20.08 11.41 11.21
N ALA A 304 18.97 12.05 11.46
CA ALA A 304 18.40 13.00 10.51
C ALA A 304 19.14 14.34 10.52
N GLN A 305 19.14 15.01 9.37
CA GLN A 305 19.66 16.38 9.23
C GLN A 305 18.89 17.29 10.20
N PRO A 306 19.60 18.10 11.05
CA PRO A 306 18.98 18.81 12.17
C PRO A 306 17.87 19.80 11.82
N LEU A 307 17.94 20.45 10.66
CA LEU A 307 16.89 21.41 10.24
C LEU A 307 15.63 20.64 9.84
N SER A 308 15.75 19.62 9.00
CA SER A 308 14.63 18.79 8.57
C SER A 308 14.01 18.02 9.74
N ALA A 309 14.84 17.53 10.68
CA ALA A 309 14.36 16.81 11.86
C ALA A 309 13.50 17.65 12.80
N ARG A 310 13.60 19.00 12.75
CA ARG A 310 12.78 19.91 13.56
C ARG A 310 11.41 20.19 12.95
N SER A 311 11.30 20.11 11.61
CA SER A 311 10.11 20.51 10.87
C SER A 311 9.24 19.33 10.45
N VAL A 312 9.83 18.16 10.14
CA VAL A 312 9.09 17.01 9.68
C VAL A 312 8.19 16.42 10.78
N ARG A 313 6.94 16.16 10.44
CA ARG A 313 6.03 15.38 11.29
C ARG A 313 6.18 13.89 10.94
N ILE A 314 6.17 13.03 11.94
CA ILE A 314 6.14 11.57 11.76
C ILE A 314 4.89 11.08 12.47
N GLU A 315 3.87 10.67 11.70
CA GLU A 315 2.54 10.33 12.19
C GLU A 315 2.12 8.95 11.71
N LEU A 316 1.18 8.33 12.42
CA LEU A 316 0.53 7.11 11.95
C LEU A 316 -0.50 7.44 10.87
N SER A 317 -0.75 6.48 9.99
CA SER A 317 -1.87 6.53 9.05
C SER A 317 -3.19 6.71 9.81
N GLU A 318 -3.97 7.72 9.42
CA GLU A 318 -5.33 7.94 9.94
C GLU A 318 -6.36 7.06 9.21
N LEU A 319 -6.11 6.76 7.95
CA LEU A 319 -7.03 5.97 7.13
C LEU A 319 -6.80 4.45 7.27
N GLY A 320 -5.66 4.04 7.80
CA GLY A 320 -5.34 2.64 8.03
C GLY A 320 -5.48 1.77 6.77
N GLU A 321 -6.31 0.74 6.83
CA GLU A 321 -6.56 -0.17 5.70
C GLU A 321 -7.29 0.50 4.52
N ASP A 322 -7.88 1.66 4.71
CA ASP A 322 -8.63 2.38 3.68
C ASP A 322 -7.80 3.39 2.89
N ALA A 323 -6.53 3.61 3.27
CA ALA A 323 -5.67 4.59 2.61
C ALA A 323 -5.59 4.36 1.09
N GLY A 324 -5.43 3.10 0.63
CA GLY A 324 -5.44 2.74 -0.78
C GLY A 324 -6.75 3.06 -1.47
N LEU A 325 -7.87 2.72 -0.84
CA LEU A 325 -9.20 2.96 -1.39
C LEU A 325 -9.50 4.46 -1.54
N TYR A 326 -9.19 5.28 -0.52
CA TYR A 326 -9.28 6.73 -0.60
C TYR A 326 -8.36 7.32 -1.67
N GLY A 327 -7.14 6.78 -1.77
CA GLY A 327 -6.19 7.17 -2.80
C GLY A 327 -6.70 6.92 -4.21
N CYS A 328 -7.29 5.74 -4.46
CA CYS A 328 -7.95 5.44 -5.73
C CYS A 328 -9.09 6.44 -6.00
N GLY A 329 -9.93 6.74 -5.02
CA GLY A 329 -10.98 7.75 -5.14
C GLY A 329 -10.43 9.11 -5.56
N LYS A 330 -9.34 9.56 -4.94
CA LYS A 330 -8.66 10.82 -5.27
C LYS A 330 -8.06 10.80 -6.68
N LEU A 331 -7.34 9.72 -7.04
CA LEU A 331 -6.76 9.56 -8.38
C LEU A 331 -7.83 9.59 -9.47
N ALA A 332 -9.00 8.99 -9.23
CA ALA A 332 -10.11 9.05 -10.14
C ALA A 332 -10.64 10.50 -10.30
N TRP A 333 -10.83 11.23 -9.21
CA TRP A 333 -11.25 12.64 -9.25
C TRP A 333 -10.23 13.54 -9.93
N ASP A 334 -8.93 13.36 -9.69
CA ASP A 334 -7.88 14.16 -10.33
C ASP A 334 -7.78 13.90 -11.85
N SER A 335 -8.38 12.84 -12.33
CA SER A 335 -8.40 12.50 -13.75
C SER A 335 -9.58 13.12 -14.51
N THR A 336 -10.60 13.65 -13.82
CA THR A 336 -11.78 14.30 -14.44
C THR A 336 -11.50 15.74 -14.80
#